data_5eff44d7bd650d50724fe028d593d765
#
_entry.id   5eff44d7bd650d50724fe028d593d765
#
_cell.length_a   1.000
_cell.length_b   1.000
_cell.length_c   1.000
_cell.angle_alpha   90.00
_cell.angle_beta   90.00
_cell.angle_gamma   90.00
#
_symmetry.space_group_name_H-M   'P 1'
#
loop_
_entity.id
_entity.type
_entity.pdbx_description
1 polymer ?
#
loop_
_entity_poly.entity_id
_entity_poly.type
_entity_poly.pdbx_seq_one_letter_code
_entity_poly.pdbx_strand_id
1 'polypeptide(L)'
;LKMLKRYSIPVTVATSTDRCHVEAALSRTGLSGYVDRIFTCSEVGVGKAASPKIYELAAEFMGTDIQSTYVFEDAYHAAETAQKAGFVVVGLYDESSRDRQDDLKAHSNYYFESMTDMIQNTDPDRSQLSPVLTIAGSDSSGGAGIQADLKTMQANGVFGMSAITAITAQNTTGVTAIMNTSPEVLAAQIDAVFTDIRPAAVKIGMVSVPEIINVIADRLTEYKAENIVLDPVMVATSGAK
;
A
#
# COMPACT_ATOMS: atom_id res chain seq x y z
N LEU A 1 -5.72 10.21 -8.24
CA LEU A 1 -7.01 9.90 -8.89
C LEU A 1 -6.92 8.68 -9.82
N LYS A 2 -5.88 8.53 -10.69
CA LYS A 2 -5.74 7.35 -11.58
C LYS A 2 -5.78 6.02 -10.81
N MET A 3 -5.11 5.95 -9.67
CA MET A 3 -5.12 4.78 -8.79
C MET A 3 -6.53 4.51 -8.22
N LEU A 4 -7.20 5.52 -7.69
CA LEU A 4 -8.57 5.39 -7.17
C LEU A 4 -9.52 4.84 -8.23
N LYS A 5 -9.45 5.39 -9.44
CA LYS A 5 -10.24 4.91 -10.58
C LYS A 5 -9.93 3.46 -10.96
N ARG A 6 -8.63 3.05 -10.93
CA ARG A 6 -8.21 1.67 -11.20
C ARG A 6 -8.82 0.67 -10.21
N TYR A 7 -8.99 1.09 -8.96
CA TYR A 7 -9.59 0.25 -7.91
C TYR A 7 -11.09 0.49 -7.74
N SER A 8 -11.73 1.21 -8.67
CA SER A 8 -13.17 1.53 -8.63
C SER A 8 -13.60 2.24 -7.34
N ILE A 9 -12.69 3.02 -6.74
CA ILE A 9 -12.99 3.85 -5.57
C ILE A 9 -13.68 5.12 -6.08
N PRO A 10 -14.95 5.39 -5.67
CA PRO A 10 -15.69 6.54 -6.12
C PRO A 10 -15.09 7.85 -5.59
N VAL A 11 -15.13 8.89 -6.42
CA VAL A 11 -14.61 10.22 -6.10
C VAL A 11 -15.64 11.28 -6.43
N THR A 12 -15.99 12.10 -5.44
CA THR A 12 -16.89 13.23 -5.61
C THR A 12 -16.24 14.54 -5.20
N VAL A 13 -16.76 15.64 -5.71
CA VAL A 13 -16.37 16.98 -5.28
C VAL A 13 -17.51 17.57 -4.44
N ALA A 14 -17.21 17.98 -3.21
CA ALA A 14 -18.10 18.73 -2.33
C ALA A 14 -17.51 20.12 -2.09
N THR A 15 -18.15 21.18 -2.59
CA THR A 15 -17.53 22.51 -2.65
C THR A 15 -18.51 23.65 -2.35
N SER A 16 -17.95 24.75 -1.84
CA SER A 16 -18.68 26.03 -1.73
C SER A 16 -18.65 26.85 -3.04
N THR A 17 -17.82 26.45 -3.99
CA THR A 17 -17.70 27.11 -5.31
C THR A 17 -18.86 26.71 -6.22
N ASP A 18 -19.35 27.64 -7.01
CA ASP A 18 -20.42 27.37 -7.96
C ASP A 18 -20.02 26.37 -9.05
N ARG A 19 -20.95 25.52 -9.44
CA ARG A 19 -20.77 24.41 -10.38
C ARG A 19 -19.99 24.76 -11.61
N CYS A 20 -20.35 25.85 -12.28
CA CYS A 20 -19.73 26.28 -13.55
C CYS A 20 -18.22 26.52 -13.41
N HIS A 21 -17.77 27.05 -12.28
CA HIS A 21 -16.34 27.26 -12.00
C HIS A 21 -15.61 25.96 -11.71
N VAL A 22 -16.26 25.04 -11.00
CA VAL A 22 -15.70 23.71 -10.71
C VAL A 22 -15.54 22.89 -11.99
N GLU A 23 -16.58 22.86 -12.83
CA GLU A 23 -16.54 22.16 -14.13
C GLU A 23 -15.45 22.72 -15.05
N ALA A 24 -15.32 24.05 -15.12
CA ALA A 24 -14.26 24.69 -15.87
C ALA A 24 -12.86 24.35 -15.33
N ALA A 25 -12.68 24.31 -14.00
CA ALA A 25 -11.43 23.94 -13.38
C ALA A 25 -11.06 22.46 -13.63
N LEU A 26 -12.01 21.55 -13.47
CA LEU A 26 -11.81 20.12 -13.73
C LEU A 26 -11.48 19.85 -15.21
N SER A 27 -12.16 20.54 -16.13
CA SER A 27 -11.88 20.45 -17.57
C SER A 27 -10.47 20.94 -17.90
N ARG A 28 -10.09 22.13 -17.39
CA ARG A 28 -8.76 22.72 -17.62
C ARG A 28 -7.62 21.86 -17.09
N THR A 29 -7.84 21.20 -15.95
CA THR A 29 -6.84 20.33 -15.31
C THR A 29 -6.86 18.89 -15.83
N GLY A 30 -7.81 18.53 -16.71
CA GLY A 30 -7.98 17.16 -17.21
C GLY A 30 -8.52 16.18 -16.16
N LEU A 31 -9.15 16.69 -15.09
CA LEU A 31 -9.62 15.87 -13.97
C LEU A 31 -11.09 15.45 -14.08
N SER A 32 -11.86 15.98 -15.04
CA SER A 32 -13.29 15.69 -15.21
C SER A 32 -13.59 14.18 -15.28
N GLY A 33 -12.73 13.40 -15.94
CA GLY A 33 -12.92 11.95 -16.10
C GLY A 33 -12.62 11.11 -14.82
N TYR A 34 -12.22 11.75 -13.72
CA TYR A 34 -11.91 11.10 -12.43
C TYR A 34 -12.90 11.46 -11.33
N VAL A 35 -13.87 12.34 -11.60
CA VAL A 35 -14.88 12.79 -10.65
C VAL A 35 -16.23 12.23 -11.08
N ASP A 36 -16.87 11.46 -10.21
CA ASP A 36 -18.15 10.80 -10.50
C ASP A 36 -19.33 11.77 -10.35
N ARG A 37 -19.25 12.71 -9.40
CA ARG A 37 -20.27 13.74 -9.18
C ARG A 37 -19.71 14.96 -8.46
N ILE A 38 -20.36 16.11 -8.71
CA ILE A 38 -20.09 17.39 -8.04
C ILE A 38 -21.32 17.73 -7.20
N PHE A 39 -21.07 18.13 -5.95
CA PHE A 39 -22.05 18.71 -5.03
C PHE A 39 -21.60 20.12 -4.68
N THR A 40 -22.50 21.09 -4.75
CA THR A 40 -22.18 22.47 -4.39
C THR A 40 -23.05 22.95 -3.22
N CYS A 41 -22.52 23.82 -2.37
CA CYS A 41 -23.29 24.38 -1.24
C CYS A 41 -24.52 25.17 -1.72
N SER A 42 -24.46 25.82 -2.90
CA SER A 42 -25.58 26.53 -3.48
C SER A 42 -26.76 25.61 -3.87
N GLU A 43 -26.46 24.37 -4.35
CA GLU A 43 -27.49 23.37 -4.68
C GLU A 43 -28.02 22.66 -3.42
N VAL A 44 -27.21 22.45 -2.41
CA VAL A 44 -27.58 21.83 -1.14
C VAL A 44 -28.33 22.80 -0.22
N GLY A 45 -28.14 24.10 -0.42
CA GLY A 45 -28.80 25.17 0.33
C GLY A 45 -28.16 25.47 1.70
N VAL A 46 -27.02 24.86 2.03
CA VAL A 46 -26.31 25.07 3.29
C VAL A 46 -24.79 24.96 3.10
N GLY A 47 -24.04 25.80 3.82
CA GLY A 47 -22.57 25.81 3.76
C GLY A 47 -21.93 24.69 4.58
N LYS A 48 -20.72 24.26 4.19
CA LYS A 48 -19.95 23.18 4.84
C LYS A 48 -19.64 23.44 6.31
N ALA A 49 -19.46 24.68 6.70
CA ALA A 49 -19.21 25.06 8.11
C ALA A 49 -20.44 24.94 8.99
N ALA A 50 -21.64 25.02 8.41
CA ALA A 50 -22.90 25.01 9.17
C ALA A 50 -23.54 23.61 9.25
N SER A 51 -23.25 22.73 8.29
CA SER A 51 -23.88 21.40 8.23
C SER A 51 -23.02 20.40 7.42
N PRO A 52 -22.96 19.12 7.85
CA PRO A 52 -22.29 18.05 7.11
C PRO A 52 -23.09 17.58 5.88
N LYS A 53 -24.26 18.14 5.62
CA LYS A 53 -25.23 17.65 4.63
C LYS A 53 -24.62 17.39 3.24
N ILE A 54 -23.67 18.23 2.80
CA ILE A 54 -23.02 18.05 1.50
C ILE A 54 -22.17 16.79 1.45
N TYR A 55 -21.49 16.45 2.56
CA TYR A 55 -20.68 15.23 2.68
C TYR A 55 -21.55 13.98 2.82
N GLU A 56 -22.66 14.08 3.55
CA GLU A 56 -23.64 13.01 3.69
C GLU A 56 -24.25 12.64 2.34
N LEU A 57 -24.66 13.64 1.53
CA LEU A 57 -25.17 13.43 0.17
C LEU A 57 -24.11 12.82 -0.75
N ALA A 58 -22.85 13.21 -0.58
CA ALA A 58 -21.75 12.64 -1.35
C ALA A 58 -21.51 11.16 -0.96
N ALA A 59 -21.50 10.82 0.33
CA ALA A 59 -21.35 9.46 0.80
C ALA A 59 -22.52 8.56 0.37
N GLU A 60 -23.76 9.07 0.48
CA GLU A 60 -24.97 8.38 0.00
C GLU A 60 -24.88 8.08 -1.51
N PHE A 61 -24.45 9.05 -2.32
CA PHE A 61 -24.26 8.84 -3.76
C PHE A 61 -23.20 7.80 -4.07
N MET A 62 -22.09 7.79 -3.32
CA MET A 62 -21.00 6.84 -3.47
C MET A 62 -21.34 5.46 -2.92
N GLY A 63 -22.42 5.31 -2.14
CA GLY A 63 -22.80 4.06 -1.46
C GLY A 63 -21.82 3.66 -0.38
N THR A 64 -21.17 4.62 0.28
CA THR A 64 -20.15 4.38 1.31
C THR A 64 -20.65 4.77 2.69
N ASP A 65 -20.17 4.05 3.71
CA ASP A 65 -20.43 4.41 5.11
C ASP A 65 -19.64 5.68 5.49
N ILE A 66 -20.22 6.51 6.34
CA ILE A 66 -19.59 7.76 6.81
C ILE A 66 -18.20 7.49 7.39
N GLN A 67 -18.06 6.45 8.23
CA GLN A 67 -16.81 6.10 8.90
C GLN A 67 -15.71 5.58 7.95
N SER A 68 -16.07 5.19 6.73
CA SER A 68 -15.13 4.75 5.68
C SER A 68 -14.98 5.76 4.54
N THR A 69 -15.66 6.91 4.64
CA THR A 69 -15.59 8.00 3.66
C THR A 69 -14.55 9.03 4.08
N TYR A 70 -13.59 9.27 3.19
CA TYR A 70 -12.53 10.27 3.40
C TYR A 70 -12.97 11.62 2.85
N VAL A 71 -12.88 12.66 3.70
CA VAL A 71 -13.16 14.05 3.35
C VAL A 71 -11.86 14.83 3.37
N PHE A 72 -11.47 15.39 2.22
CA PHE A 72 -10.26 16.22 2.07
C PHE A 72 -10.65 17.69 2.19
N GLU A 73 -10.08 18.39 3.16
CA GLU A 73 -10.39 19.79 3.46
C GLU A 73 -9.16 20.60 3.81
N ASP A 74 -9.19 21.86 3.40
CA ASP A 74 -8.19 22.91 3.71
C ASP A 74 -8.71 23.94 4.72
N ALA A 75 -10.03 23.99 4.92
CA ALA A 75 -10.71 24.90 5.83
C ALA A 75 -11.13 24.20 7.13
N TYR A 76 -10.60 24.64 8.28
CA TYR A 76 -10.83 23.98 9.56
C TYR A 76 -12.32 23.86 9.94
N HIS A 77 -13.16 24.87 9.65
CA HIS A 77 -14.60 24.80 9.95
C HIS A 77 -15.32 23.66 9.20
N ALA A 78 -14.90 23.42 7.96
CA ALA A 78 -15.43 22.34 7.16
C ALA A 78 -14.92 20.99 7.66
N ALA A 79 -13.63 20.91 8.02
CA ALA A 79 -13.00 19.75 8.65
C ALA A 79 -13.67 19.40 9.99
N GLU A 80 -13.88 20.39 10.88
CA GLU A 80 -14.58 20.20 12.16
C GLU A 80 -16.01 19.64 11.95
N THR A 81 -16.75 20.18 10.99
CA THR A 81 -18.10 19.74 10.68
C THR A 81 -18.13 18.29 10.17
N ALA A 82 -17.20 17.94 9.27
CA ALA A 82 -17.06 16.57 8.77
C ALA A 82 -16.65 15.60 9.88
N GLN A 83 -15.67 15.97 10.73
CA GLN A 83 -15.22 15.16 11.85
C GLN A 83 -16.34 14.89 12.86
N LYS A 84 -17.11 15.91 13.24
CA LYS A 84 -18.26 15.78 14.16
C LYS A 84 -19.35 14.84 13.61
N ALA A 85 -19.48 14.76 12.29
CA ALA A 85 -20.39 13.85 11.62
C ALA A 85 -19.86 12.41 11.50
N GLY A 86 -18.58 12.17 11.85
CA GLY A 86 -17.97 10.84 11.87
C GLY A 86 -17.20 10.46 10.61
N PHE A 87 -16.97 11.40 9.71
CA PHE A 87 -16.12 11.18 8.52
C PHE A 87 -14.64 11.08 8.89
N VAL A 88 -13.87 10.40 8.04
CA VAL A 88 -12.41 10.41 8.14
C VAL A 88 -11.89 11.67 7.45
N VAL A 89 -11.36 12.60 8.22
CA VAL A 89 -10.90 13.91 7.71
C VAL A 89 -9.41 13.88 7.37
N VAL A 90 -9.09 14.33 6.17
CA VAL A 90 -7.73 14.56 5.68
C VAL A 90 -7.55 16.07 5.50
N GLY A 91 -6.83 16.70 6.41
CA GLY A 91 -6.49 18.12 6.34
C GLY A 91 -5.34 18.34 5.36
N LEU A 92 -5.47 19.35 4.51
CA LEU A 92 -4.42 19.76 3.58
C LEU A 92 -4.05 21.20 3.83
N TYR A 93 -2.74 21.49 3.88
CA TYR A 93 -2.28 22.87 3.98
C TYR A 93 -2.73 23.71 2.81
N ASP A 94 -3.25 24.90 3.10
CA ASP A 94 -3.48 25.95 2.12
C ASP A 94 -3.06 27.31 2.72
N GLU A 95 -2.34 28.10 1.94
CA GLU A 95 -1.84 29.41 2.37
C GLU A 95 -2.98 30.36 2.77
N SER A 96 -4.15 30.25 2.16
CA SER A 96 -5.32 31.08 2.50
C SER A 96 -5.89 30.81 3.90
N SER A 97 -5.57 29.64 4.47
CA SER A 97 -6.00 29.20 5.81
C SER A 97 -4.83 29.11 6.81
N ARG A 98 -3.68 29.72 6.51
CA ARG A 98 -2.44 29.61 7.28
C ARG A 98 -2.63 29.85 8.78
N ASP A 99 -3.39 30.88 9.16
CA ASP A 99 -3.57 31.27 10.58
C ASP A 99 -4.42 30.26 11.38
N ARG A 100 -5.05 29.28 10.72
CA ARG A 100 -5.92 28.28 11.33
C ARG A 100 -5.46 26.83 11.08
N GLN A 101 -4.17 26.66 10.73
CA GLN A 101 -3.62 25.33 10.44
C GLN A 101 -3.57 24.42 11.67
N ASP A 102 -3.32 24.96 12.85
CA ASP A 102 -3.33 24.17 14.09
C ASP A 102 -4.75 23.67 14.43
N ASP A 103 -5.78 24.48 14.15
CA ASP A 103 -7.17 24.09 14.28
C ASP A 103 -7.54 23.01 13.25
N LEU A 104 -7.07 23.14 12.00
CA LEU A 104 -7.26 22.13 10.97
C LEU A 104 -6.61 20.81 11.36
N LYS A 105 -5.37 20.84 11.85
CA LYS A 105 -4.66 19.65 12.38
C LYS A 105 -5.44 18.99 13.51
N ALA A 106 -5.97 19.76 14.45
CA ALA A 106 -6.75 19.24 15.58
C ALA A 106 -8.06 18.53 15.16
N HIS A 107 -8.63 18.92 14.02
CA HIS A 107 -9.87 18.36 13.49
C HIS A 107 -9.66 17.40 12.30
N SER A 108 -8.43 16.92 12.10
CA SER A 108 -8.08 15.99 11.03
C SER A 108 -7.58 14.66 11.61
N ASN A 109 -7.97 13.55 10.98
CA ASN A 109 -7.40 12.23 11.26
C ASN A 109 -6.00 12.10 10.66
N TYR A 110 -5.80 12.74 9.51
CA TYR A 110 -4.52 12.85 8.79
C TYR A 110 -4.32 14.30 8.36
N TYR A 111 -3.07 14.76 8.36
CA TYR A 111 -2.73 16.10 7.89
C TYR A 111 -1.48 16.06 7.02
N PHE A 112 -1.49 16.78 5.90
CA PHE A 112 -0.38 16.85 4.96
C PHE A 112 -0.13 18.29 4.54
N GLU A 113 1.14 18.65 4.39
CA GLU A 113 1.58 19.96 3.92
C GLU A 113 1.34 20.16 2.41
N SER A 114 1.17 19.08 1.66
CA SER A 114 0.84 19.11 0.23
C SER A 114 0.29 17.77 -0.26
N MET A 115 -0.35 17.78 -1.43
CA MET A 115 -0.74 16.54 -2.11
C MET A 115 0.47 15.66 -2.49
N THR A 116 1.64 16.26 -2.72
CA THR A 116 2.88 15.51 -2.99
C THR A 116 3.35 14.81 -1.73
N ASP A 117 3.33 15.51 -0.60
CA ASP A 117 3.64 14.96 0.72
C ASP A 117 2.67 13.80 1.06
N MET A 118 1.37 14.01 0.85
CA MET A 118 0.39 12.94 1.00
C MET A 118 0.74 11.70 0.16
N ILE A 119 1.08 11.86 -1.13
CA ILE A 119 1.42 10.74 -2.01
C ILE A 119 2.69 10.03 -1.55
N GLN A 120 3.68 10.78 -1.07
CA GLN A 120 4.94 10.22 -0.55
C GLN A 120 4.76 9.51 0.79
N ASN A 121 3.84 9.98 1.63
CA ASN A 121 3.57 9.47 2.98
C ASN A 121 2.35 8.53 3.06
N THR A 122 1.53 8.43 2.02
CA THR A 122 0.52 7.37 1.86
C THR A 122 1.05 6.14 1.15
N ASP A 123 2.25 6.18 0.60
CA ASP A 123 3.02 4.95 0.50
C ASP A 123 3.26 4.55 1.97
N PRO A 124 2.65 3.45 2.47
CA PRO A 124 2.80 3.09 3.88
C PRO A 124 4.29 3.12 4.15
N ASP A 125 4.67 3.96 5.11
CA ASP A 125 6.07 4.20 5.45
C ASP A 125 6.81 2.87 5.37
N ARG A 126 7.69 2.72 4.37
CA ARG A 126 8.45 1.48 4.17
C ARG A 126 9.18 1.07 5.45
N SER A 127 9.44 2.04 6.35
CA SER A 127 9.97 1.80 7.69
C SER A 127 8.95 1.16 8.64
N GLN A 128 7.65 1.22 8.35
CA GLN A 128 6.58 0.59 9.15
C GLN A 128 6.09 -0.75 8.56
N LEU A 129 6.45 -1.07 7.32
CA LEU A 129 6.14 -2.39 6.76
C LEU A 129 7.00 -3.43 7.47
N SER A 130 6.38 -4.44 8.06
CA SER A 130 7.11 -5.57 8.64
C SER A 130 8.01 -6.22 7.59
N PRO A 131 9.34 -6.20 7.74
CA PRO A 131 10.25 -6.83 6.79
C PRO A 131 10.18 -8.34 6.92
N VAL A 132 9.98 -9.04 5.81
CA VAL A 132 9.92 -10.51 5.77
C VAL A 132 10.86 -11.01 4.68
N LEU A 133 11.68 -12.01 5.03
CA LEU A 133 12.61 -12.66 4.13
C LEU A 133 11.99 -13.95 3.58
N THR A 134 11.97 -14.13 2.26
CA THR A 134 11.79 -15.44 1.65
C THR A 134 13.12 -16.04 1.24
N ILE A 135 13.36 -17.30 1.58
CA ILE A 135 14.51 -18.10 1.17
C ILE A 135 13.98 -19.24 0.30
N ALA A 136 14.10 -19.11 -1.01
CA ALA A 136 13.53 -20.06 -1.96
C ALA A 136 14.18 -19.97 -3.35
N GLY A 137 13.87 -20.92 -4.21
CA GLY A 137 14.22 -20.85 -5.62
C GLY A 137 13.42 -19.80 -6.38
N SER A 138 13.91 -19.39 -7.54
CA SER A 138 13.19 -18.51 -8.45
C SER A 138 12.21 -19.30 -9.32
N ASP A 139 11.21 -18.61 -9.89
CA ASP A 139 10.36 -19.06 -10.99
C ASP A 139 10.28 -17.95 -12.04
N SER A 140 10.89 -18.18 -13.21
CA SER A 140 10.94 -17.16 -14.27
C SER A 140 9.54 -16.78 -14.79
N SER A 141 8.53 -17.65 -14.65
CA SER A 141 7.13 -17.33 -14.99
C SER A 141 6.40 -16.54 -13.91
N GLY A 142 6.96 -16.48 -12.70
CA GLY A 142 6.44 -15.67 -11.60
C GLY A 142 5.23 -16.27 -10.88
N GLY A 143 4.91 -17.54 -11.07
CA GLY A 143 3.78 -18.24 -10.47
C GLY A 143 4.12 -18.99 -9.17
N ALA A 144 5.42 -19.17 -8.89
CA ALA A 144 5.93 -19.87 -7.71
C ALA A 144 7.20 -19.19 -7.20
N GLY A 145 7.86 -19.82 -6.20
CA GLY A 145 9.14 -19.39 -5.65
C GLY A 145 9.15 -17.96 -5.13
N ILE A 146 10.33 -17.34 -5.12
CA ILE A 146 10.48 -15.96 -4.61
C ILE A 146 9.57 -14.95 -5.30
N GLN A 147 9.27 -15.12 -6.58
CA GLN A 147 8.43 -14.17 -7.31
C GLN A 147 6.98 -14.20 -6.82
N ALA A 148 6.43 -15.38 -6.54
CA ALA A 148 5.09 -15.50 -5.95
C ALA A 148 5.07 -15.01 -4.50
N ASP A 149 6.10 -15.34 -3.73
CA ASP A 149 6.24 -14.91 -2.34
C ASP A 149 6.27 -13.36 -2.24
N LEU A 150 7.13 -12.70 -3.03
CA LEU A 150 7.27 -11.23 -3.02
C LEU A 150 5.96 -10.52 -3.45
N LYS A 151 5.26 -11.06 -4.47
CA LYS A 151 3.94 -10.54 -4.89
C LYS A 151 2.92 -10.66 -3.75
N THR A 152 2.91 -11.82 -3.08
CA THR A 152 1.99 -12.08 -1.96
C THR A 152 2.29 -11.18 -0.78
N MET A 153 3.57 -11.01 -0.41
CA MET A 153 4.02 -10.11 0.65
C MET A 153 3.59 -8.67 0.35
N GLN A 154 3.84 -8.19 -0.87
CA GLN A 154 3.45 -6.85 -1.30
C GLN A 154 1.93 -6.65 -1.26
N ALA A 155 1.15 -7.63 -1.72
CA ALA A 155 -0.30 -7.57 -1.70
C ALA A 155 -0.88 -7.53 -0.27
N ASN A 156 -0.14 -8.05 0.71
CA ASN A 156 -0.51 -8.03 2.12
C ASN A 156 0.16 -6.90 2.93
N GLY A 157 0.73 -5.89 2.27
CA GLY A 157 1.35 -4.75 2.95
C GLY A 157 2.61 -5.11 3.74
N VAL A 158 3.41 -6.06 3.25
CA VAL A 158 4.65 -6.54 3.87
C VAL A 158 5.85 -6.16 3.00
N PHE A 159 6.94 -5.70 3.61
CA PHE A 159 8.19 -5.46 2.89
C PHE A 159 8.90 -6.78 2.63
N GLY A 160 8.72 -7.32 1.40
CA GLY A 160 9.31 -8.59 0.99
C GLY A 160 10.77 -8.46 0.56
N MET A 161 11.63 -9.27 1.17
CA MET A 161 13.03 -9.45 0.80
C MET A 161 13.27 -10.89 0.37
N SER A 162 14.35 -11.19 -0.37
CA SER A 162 14.61 -12.54 -0.85
C SER A 162 16.08 -12.93 -0.78
N ALA A 163 16.31 -14.22 -0.43
CA ALA A 163 17.58 -14.92 -0.61
C ALA A 163 17.33 -16.12 -1.54
N ILE A 164 18.03 -16.17 -2.66
CA ILE A 164 17.73 -17.10 -3.75
C ILE A 164 18.56 -18.37 -3.59
N THR A 165 17.87 -19.52 -3.47
CA THR A 165 18.54 -20.84 -3.35
C THR A 165 18.89 -21.44 -4.70
N ALA A 166 18.11 -21.17 -5.75
CA ALA A 166 18.36 -21.61 -7.10
C ALA A 166 17.67 -20.67 -8.12
N ILE A 167 18.29 -20.52 -9.27
CA ILE A 167 17.70 -19.84 -10.42
C ILE A 167 17.14 -20.93 -11.35
N THR A 168 15.88 -20.82 -11.78
CA THR A 168 15.23 -21.77 -12.66
C THR A 168 14.84 -21.14 -14.00
N ALA A 169 14.92 -21.90 -15.05
CA ALA A 169 14.20 -21.64 -16.30
C ALA A 169 12.88 -22.42 -16.25
N GLN A 170 11.83 -21.74 -15.80
CA GLN A 170 10.54 -22.35 -15.46
C GLN A 170 9.39 -21.59 -16.10
N ASN A 171 8.36 -22.35 -16.47
CA ASN A 171 7.08 -21.82 -16.91
C ASN A 171 5.91 -22.70 -16.38
N THR A 172 4.69 -22.45 -16.83
CA THR A 172 3.50 -23.18 -16.37
C THR A 172 3.47 -24.66 -16.78
N THR A 173 4.36 -25.09 -17.68
CA THR A 173 4.43 -26.47 -18.19
C THR A 173 5.58 -27.27 -17.57
N GLY A 174 6.56 -26.62 -16.91
CA GLY A 174 7.66 -27.33 -16.27
C GLY A 174 8.91 -26.48 -16.07
N VAL A 175 9.97 -27.16 -15.60
CA VAL A 175 11.30 -26.60 -15.35
C VAL A 175 12.27 -27.22 -16.38
N THR A 176 12.95 -26.38 -17.15
CA THR A 176 13.88 -26.82 -18.21
C THR A 176 15.35 -26.68 -17.83
N ALA A 177 15.69 -25.81 -16.86
CA ALA A 177 17.04 -25.68 -16.35
C ALA A 177 17.01 -25.20 -14.88
N ILE A 178 18.01 -25.60 -14.11
CA ILE A 178 18.20 -25.18 -12.71
C ILE A 178 19.68 -24.87 -12.51
N MET A 179 19.96 -23.73 -11.89
CA MET A 179 21.28 -23.35 -11.40
C MET A 179 21.20 -23.08 -9.89
N ASN A 180 21.77 -23.95 -9.08
CA ASN A 180 21.83 -23.75 -7.63
C ASN A 180 22.76 -22.59 -7.29
N THR A 181 22.38 -21.78 -6.32
CA THR A 181 23.27 -20.79 -5.69
C THR A 181 24.32 -21.53 -4.86
N SER A 182 25.55 -21.04 -4.83
CA SER A 182 26.56 -21.66 -3.97
C SER A 182 26.27 -21.37 -2.49
N PRO A 183 26.68 -22.25 -1.57
CA PRO A 183 26.53 -22.05 -0.12
C PRO A 183 27.05 -20.68 0.36
N GLU A 184 28.19 -20.24 -0.16
CA GLU A 184 28.83 -18.98 0.20
C GLU A 184 27.98 -17.77 -0.23
N VAL A 185 27.43 -17.82 -1.46
CA VAL A 185 26.59 -16.73 -1.98
C VAL A 185 25.26 -16.68 -1.25
N LEU A 186 24.66 -17.84 -0.91
CA LEU A 186 23.44 -17.85 -0.11
C LEU A 186 23.66 -17.31 1.29
N ALA A 187 24.76 -17.71 1.96
CA ALA A 187 25.15 -17.15 3.25
C ALA A 187 25.25 -15.62 3.17
N ALA A 188 25.98 -15.12 2.17
CA ALA A 188 26.15 -13.68 1.96
C ALA A 188 24.85 -12.94 1.70
N GLN A 189 23.87 -13.53 1.00
CA GLN A 189 22.55 -12.94 0.80
C GLN A 189 21.78 -12.82 2.13
N ILE A 190 21.80 -13.87 2.96
CA ILE A 190 21.16 -13.86 4.28
C ILE A 190 21.84 -12.84 5.18
N ASP A 191 23.18 -12.83 5.23
CA ASP A 191 23.97 -11.91 6.03
C ASP A 191 23.68 -10.44 5.64
N ALA A 192 23.64 -10.14 4.34
CA ALA A 192 23.35 -8.81 3.85
C ALA A 192 21.98 -8.29 4.31
N VAL A 193 20.98 -9.17 4.33
CA VAL A 193 19.63 -8.80 4.80
C VAL A 193 19.61 -8.62 6.31
N PHE A 194 20.13 -9.58 7.09
CA PHE A 194 20.05 -9.54 8.55
C PHE A 194 20.89 -8.43 9.18
N THR A 195 21.97 -8.01 8.53
CA THR A 195 22.86 -6.94 9.03
C THR A 195 22.36 -5.54 8.73
N ASP A 196 21.42 -5.37 7.79
CA ASP A 196 20.86 -4.07 7.40
C ASP A 196 19.36 -3.97 7.77
N ILE A 197 18.51 -4.80 7.17
CA ILE A 197 17.06 -4.80 7.40
C ILE A 197 16.66 -6.12 8.06
N ARG A 198 16.81 -6.20 9.39
CA ARG A 198 16.49 -7.44 10.13
C ARG A 198 15.05 -7.90 9.84
N PRO A 199 14.85 -9.14 9.32
CA PRO A 199 13.52 -9.67 9.09
C PRO A 199 12.73 -9.88 10.39
N ALA A 200 11.46 -9.50 10.40
CA ALA A 200 10.52 -9.84 11.48
C ALA A 200 9.99 -11.29 11.35
N ALA A 201 10.06 -11.85 10.15
CA ALA A 201 9.71 -13.25 9.88
C ALA A 201 10.50 -13.78 8.68
N VAL A 202 10.64 -15.11 8.59
CA VAL A 202 11.33 -15.79 7.50
C VAL A 202 10.44 -16.90 6.95
N LYS A 203 10.22 -16.90 5.62
CA LYS A 203 9.60 -18.01 4.91
C LYS A 203 10.70 -18.82 4.20
N ILE A 204 10.71 -20.13 4.38
CA ILE A 204 11.59 -21.05 3.65
C ILE A 204 10.73 -21.86 2.68
N GLY A 205 11.01 -21.75 1.39
CA GLY A 205 10.36 -22.54 0.34
C GLY A 205 11.23 -23.68 -0.14
N MET A 206 11.31 -23.87 -1.47
CA MET A 206 12.09 -24.96 -2.07
C MET A 206 13.58 -24.83 -1.77
N VAL A 207 14.14 -25.88 -1.18
CA VAL A 207 15.58 -26.08 -0.95
C VAL A 207 15.93 -27.50 -1.40
N SER A 208 16.79 -27.62 -2.41
CA SER A 208 17.04 -28.91 -3.10
C SER A 208 18.37 -29.58 -2.74
N VAL A 209 19.26 -28.90 -2.03
CA VAL A 209 20.64 -29.37 -1.79
C VAL A 209 20.95 -29.33 -0.30
N PRO A 210 21.46 -30.44 0.31
CA PRO A 210 21.74 -30.53 1.74
C PRO A 210 22.69 -29.42 2.26
N GLU A 211 23.69 -29.06 1.47
CA GLU A 211 24.65 -28.00 1.83
C GLU A 211 23.96 -26.66 2.01
N ILE A 212 22.97 -26.34 1.17
CA ILE A 212 22.15 -25.14 1.26
C ILE A 212 21.26 -25.18 2.52
N ILE A 213 20.69 -26.35 2.86
CA ILE A 213 19.89 -26.51 4.09
C ILE A 213 20.73 -26.19 5.32
N ASN A 214 21.96 -26.72 5.39
CA ASN A 214 22.88 -26.47 6.51
C ASN A 214 23.20 -24.97 6.62
N VAL A 215 23.52 -24.29 5.53
CA VAL A 215 23.78 -22.84 5.53
C VAL A 215 22.57 -22.05 6.05
N ILE A 216 21.37 -22.38 5.62
CA ILE A 216 20.14 -21.73 6.10
C ILE A 216 20.01 -21.93 7.61
N ALA A 217 20.15 -23.16 8.08
CA ALA A 217 20.04 -23.50 9.51
C ALA A 217 21.09 -22.74 10.36
N ASP A 218 22.35 -22.72 9.90
CA ASP A 218 23.44 -22.04 10.58
C ASP A 218 23.22 -20.54 10.66
N ARG A 219 22.87 -19.88 9.52
CA ARG A 219 22.64 -18.44 9.50
C ARG A 219 21.43 -18.03 10.33
N LEU A 220 20.29 -18.72 10.20
CA LEU A 220 19.09 -18.41 10.99
C LEU A 220 19.31 -18.63 12.48
N THR A 221 20.12 -19.60 12.87
CA THR A 221 20.52 -19.84 14.26
C THR A 221 21.42 -18.71 14.77
N GLU A 222 22.46 -18.34 14.00
CA GLU A 222 23.39 -17.28 14.35
C GLU A 222 22.69 -15.95 14.56
N TYR A 223 21.78 -15.59 13.66
CA TYR A 223 20.98 -14.36 13.76
C TYR A 223 19.81 -14.48 14.73
N LYS A 224 19.56 -15.63 15.34
CA LYS A 224 18.40 -15.89 16.22
C LYS A 224 17.11 -15.44 15.51
N ALA A 225 16.91 -15.95 14.31
CA ALA A 225 15.73 -15.60 13.50
C ALA A 225 14.44 -16.07 14.18
N GLU A 226 13.42 -15.25 14.13
CA GLU A 226 12.12 -15.50 14.74
C GLU A 226 11.04 -15.70 13.66
N ASN A 227 9.89 -16.26 14.04
CA ASN A 227 8.72 -16.42 13.18
C ASN A 227 9.04 -17.12 11.85
N ILE A 228 9.68 -18.31 11.94
CA ILE A 228 10.07 -19.08 10.76
C ILE A 228 8.90 -19.94 10.29
N VAL A 229 8.53 -19.79 9.01
CA VAL A 229 7.53 -20.60 8.33
C VAL A 229 8.25 -21.47 7.28
N LEU A 230 8.24 -22.78 7.49
CA LEU A 230 8.79 -23.74 6.54
C LEU A 230 7.65 -24.31 5.66
N ASP A 231 7.77 -24.14 4.37
CA ASP A 231 6.93 -24.80 3.33
C ASP A 231 7.71 -26.00 2.78
N PRO A 232 7.45 -27.22 3.29
CA PRO A 232 8.24 -28.38 2.93
C PRO A 232 7.80 -28.92 1.58
N VAL A 233 8.34 -28.36 0.49
CA VAL A 233 8.11 -28.86 -0.86
C VAL A 233 8.85 -30.19 -1.04
N MET A 234 8.15 -31.30 -0.79
CA MET A 234 8.71 -32.66 -0.87
C MET A 234 8.72 -33.21 -2.29
N VAL A 235 7.77 -32.77 -3.14
CA VAL A 235 7.67 -33.17 -4.53
C VAL A 235 7.24 -31.96 -5.35
N ALA A 236 8.00 -31.60 -6.37
CA ALA A 236 7.62 -30.54 -7.28
C ALA A 236 6.37 -30.92 -8.08
N THR A 237 5.57 -29.94 -8.50
CA THR A 237 4.39 -30.17 -9.38
C THR A 237 4.75 -30.92 -10.67
N SER A 238 6.01 -30.83 -11.11
CA SER A 238 6.58 -31.59 -12.24
C SER A 238 6.85 -33.06 -11.92
N GLY A 239 6.63 -33.53 -10.69
CA GLY A 239 6.92 -34.89 -10.24
C GLY A 239 8.40 -35.18 -9.88
N ALA A 240 9.28 -34.18 -9.96
CA ALA A 240 10.66 -34.32 -9.48
C ALA A 240 10.67 -34.40 -7.94
N LYS A 241 11.40 -35.42 -7.42
CA LYS A 241 11.66 -35.61 -5.97
C LYS A 241 12.91 -34.89 -5.56
#